data_40010dd7cf10264947604f67895c892b
#
_entry.id   40010dd7cf10264947604f67895c892b
#
_cell.length_a   1.000
_cell.length_b   1.000
_cell.length_c   1.000
_cell.angle_alpha   90.00
_cell.angle_beta   90.00
_cell.angle_gamma   90.00
#
_symmetry.space_group_name_H-M   'P 1'
#
loop_
_entity.id
_entity.type
_entity.pdbx_description
1 polymer ?
#
loop_
_entity_poly.entity_id
_entity_poly.type
_entity_poly.pdbx_seq_one_letter_code
_entity_poly.pdbx_strand_id
1 'polypeptide(L)'
;MIEQQLTLSDLPVSSSEIYEMMGYGNQTVPEPEIEAETQKLLKQISAIARPSFLFFSINGQLDTMKETLTVEHITFHLGKIITRQLRKSESFVFFVATAGYDFERFQQTLRQENDPLKNYIADTIGSVIAEKTADCMELCLLYTSDAA
;
A
#
# COMPACT_ATOMS: atom_id res chain seq x y z
N MET A 1 1.53 11.22 -16.22
CA MET A 1 2.02 10.20 -15.26
C MET A 1 2.85 10.91 -14.20
N ILE A 2 2.57 10.69 -12.94
CA ILE A 2 3.28 11.28 -11.82
C ILE A 2 3.91 10.15 -11.00
N GLU A 3 5.23 10.28 -10.77
CA GLU A 3 6.01 9.35 -9.95
C GLU A 3 6.71 10.12 -8.84
N GLN A 4 6.68 9.60 -7.64
CA GLN A 4 7.37 10.18 -6.51
C GLN A 4 8.00 9.11 -5.63
N GLN A 5 9.27 9.31 -5.29
CA GLN A 5 9.98 8.54 -4.30
C GLN A 5 9.89 9.25 -2.95
N LEU A 6 9.64 8.49 -1.90
CA LEU A 6 9.50 8.95 -0.53
C LEU A 6 10.60 8.36 0.36
N THR A 7 10.72 8.92 1.55
CA THR A 7 11.51 8.33 2.64
C THR A 7 10.58 7.91 3.77
N LEU A 8 11.01 7.03 4.67
CA LEU A 8 10.20 6.68 5.83
C LEU A 8 10.02 7.84 6.82
N SER A 9 10.86 8.87 6.76
CA SER A 9 10.62 10.11 7.49
C SER A 9 9.40 10.89 6.95
N ASP A 10 9.06 10.72 5.67
CA ASP A 10 7.86 11.28 5.07
C ASP A 10 6.60 10.47 5.42
N LEU A 11 6.79 9.22 5.81
CA LEU A 11 5.74 8.26 6.13
C LEU A 11 5.90 7.78 7.58
N PRO A 12 5.34 8.45 8.58
CA PRO A 12 5.49 8.03 9.96
C PRO A 12 4.78 6.69 10.20
N VAL A 13 5.54 5.61 10.14
CA VAL A 13 5.08 4.25 10.44
C VAL A 13 5.27 3.99 11.92
N SER A 14 4.19 3.75 12.65
CA SER A 14 4.20 3.46 14.07
C SER A 14 4.03 1.97 14.37
N SER A 15 4.59 1.52 15.48
CA SER A 15 4.37 0.16 15.98
C SER A 15 2.88 -0.12 16.23
N SER A 16 2.14 0.88 16.67
CA SER A 16 0.70 0.78 16.93
C SER A 16 -0.08 0.37 15.67
N GLU A 17 0.21 0.98 14.53
CA GLU A 17 -0.43 0.63 13.25
C GLU A 17 -0.07 -0.78 12.80
N ILE A 18 1.17 -1.21 13.03
CA ILE A 18 1.61 -2.57 12.74
C ILE A 18 0.83 -3.57 13.60
N TYR A 19 0.70 -3.31 14.89
CA TYR A 19 -0.04 -4.19 15.80
C TYR A 19 -1.53 -4.23 15.48
N GLU A 20 -2.11 -3.10 15.09
CA GLU A 20 -3.50 -3.04 14.65
C GLU A 20 -3.73 -3.90 13.39
N MET A 21 -2.83 -3.83 12.43
CA MET A 21 -2.89 -4.67 11.22
C MET A 21 -2.68 -6.17 11.53
N MET A 22 -1.92 -6.51 12.59
CA MET A 22 -1.81 -7.88 13.09
C MET A 22 -3.07 -8.38 13.81
N GLY A 23 -4.04 -7.51 14.09
CA GLY A 23 -5.28 -7.84 14.78
C GLY A 23 -5.27 -7.55 16.28
N TYR A 24 -4.25 -6.89 16.81
CA TYR A 24 -4.27 -6.40 18.19
C TYR A 24 -5.16 -5.15 18.28
N GLY A 25 -6.06 -5.12 19.28
CA GLY A 25 -6.88 -3.95 19.52
C GLY A 25 -6.09 -2.81 20.18
N ASN A 26 -6.67 -1.61 20.21
CA ASN A 26 -6.03 -0.38 20.70
C ASN A 26 -5.53 -0.45 22.17
N GLN A 27 -5.98 -1.42 22.95
CA GLN A 27 -5.59 -1.60 24.35
C GLN A 27 -4.82 -2.90 24.60
N THR A 28 -4.52 -3.65 23.55
CA THR A 28 -3.85 -4.94 23.66
C THR A 28 -2.37 -4.76 23.28
N VAL A 29 -1.49 -5.03 24.23
CA VAL A 29 -0.05 -5.06 24.00
C VAL A 29 0.34 -6.46 23.52
N PRO A 30 1.11 -6.58 22.43
CA PRO A 30 1.63 -7.89 22.03
C PRO A 30 2.49 -8.54 23.12
N GLU A 31 2.65 -9.84 23.04
CA GLU A 31 3.59 -10.56 23.88
C GLU A 31 5.00 -9.95 23.70
N PRO A 32 5.83 -9.89 24.79
CA PRO A 32 7.15 -9.25 24.73
C PRO A 32 8.07 -9.75 23.61
N GLU A 33 7.96 -11.01 23.25
CA GLU A 33 8.72 -11.63 22.16
C GLU A 33 8.31 -11.07 20.79
N ILE A 34 7.02 -10.92 20.55
CA ILE A 34 6.47 -10.33 19.31
C ILE A 34 6.83 -8.86 19.23
N GLU A 35 6.71 -8.13 20.34
CA GLU A 35 7.09 -6.72 20.40
C GLU A 35 8.56 -6.53 20.05
N ALA A 36 9.46 -7.29 20.67
CA ALA A 36 10.89 -7.21 20.43
C ALA A 36 11.26 -7.53 18.98
N GLU A 37 10.68 -8.58 18.40
CA GLU A 37 10.93 -8.95 17.00
C GLU A 37 10.36 -7.90 16.03
N THR A 38 9.20 -7.33 16.33
CA THR A 38 8.60 -6.24 15.53
C THR A 38 9.50 -5.00 15.51
N GLN A 39 10.00 -4.58 16.66
CA GLN A 39 10.90 -3.43 16.77
C GLN A 39 12.20 -3.66 15.99
N LYS A 40 12.77 -4.84 16.10
CA LYS A 40 13.98 -5.22 15.37
C LYS A 40 13.79 -5.19 13.86
N LEU A 41 12.72 -5.81 13.37
CA LEU A 41 12.40 -5.84 11.94
C LEU A 41 12.03 -4.45 11.42
N LEU A 42 11.29 -3.66 12.17
CA LEU A 42 10.95 -2.29 11.80
C LEU A 42 12.23 -1.45 11.63
N LYS A 43 13.19 -1.58 12.52
CA LYS A 43 14.48 -0.90 12.40
C LYS A 43 15.26 -1.32 11.16
N GLN A 44 15.32 -2.61 10.88
CA GLN A 44 16.00 -3.15 9.69
C GLN A 44 15.32 -2.68 8.39
N ILE A 45 14.01 -2.77 8.33
CA ILE A 45 13.21 -2.36 7.16
C ILE A 45 13.29 -0.85 6.95
N SER A 46 13.26 -0.06 8.02
CA SER A 46 13.39 1.40 7.94
C SER A 46 14.70 1.86 7.32
N ALA A 47 15.75 1.08 7.47
CA ALA A 47 17.06 1.40 6.88
C ALA A 47 17.11 1.16 5.36
N ILE A 48 16.29 0.26 4.84
CA ILE A 48 16.36 -0.18 3.44
C ILE A 48 15.15 0.20 2.59
N ALA A 49 13.99 0.40 3.20
CA ALA A 49 12.77 0.72 2.47
C ALA A 49 12.91 2.04 1.69
N ARG A 50 12.43 2.01 0.46
CA ARG A 50 12.37 3.17 -0.45
C ARG A 50 10.95 3.25 -1.01
N PRO A 51 10.00 3.75 -0.21
CA PRO A 51 8.62 3.85 -0.64
C PRO A 51 8.50 4.73 -1.87
N SER A 52 7.67 4.33 -2.80
CA SER A 52 7.37 5.15 -3.97
C SER A 52 5.97 4.89 -4.47
N PHE A 53 5.42 5.85 -5.16
CA PHE A 53 4.17 5.71 -5.88
C PHE A 53 4.26 6.24 -7.29
N LEU A 54 3.40 5.72 -8.12
CA LEU A 54 3.17 6.13 -9.49
C LEU A 54 1.67 6.21 -9.70
N PHE A 55 1.17 7.26 -10.32
CA PHE A 55 -0.22 7.32 -10.75
C PHE A 55 -0.41 8.08 -12.06
N PHE A 56 -1.51 7.80 -12.72
CA PHE A 56 -1.99 8.58 -13.85
C PHE A 56 -3.52 8.58 -13.86
N SER A 57 -4.10 9.64 -14.40
CA SER A 57 -5.53 9.78 -14.60
C SER A 57 -5.88 9.60 -16.08
N ILE A 58 -6.94 8.89 -16.36
CA ILE A 58 -7.39 8.60 -17.71
C ILE A 58 -8.91 8.46 -17.76
N ASN A 59 -9.52 8.89 -18.85
CA ASN A 59 -10.94 8.69 -19.09
C ASN A 59 -11.21 7.25 -19.52
N GLY A 60 -12.34 6.71 -19.10
CA GLY A 60 -12.75 5.35 -19.42
C GLY A 60 -14.25 5.23 -19.58
N GLN A 61 -14.68 4.09 -20.09
CA GLN A 61 -16.10 3.75 -20.27
C GLN A 61 -16.48 2.64 -19.31
N LEU A 62 -17.41 2.94 -18.41
CA LEU A 62 -17.97 1.98 -17.47
C LEU A 62 -19.26 1.39 -18.02
N ASP A 63 -19.31 0.08 -18.18
CA ASP A 63 -20.53 -0.66 -18.50
C ASP A 63 -21.05 -1.30 -17.21
N THR A 64 -22.13 -0.74 -16.67
CA THR A 64 -22.72 -1.20 -15.41
C THR A 64 -23.42 -2.54 -15.53
N MET A 65 -23.88 -2.91 -16.72
CA MET A 65 -24.55 -4.19 -16.97
C MET A 65 -23.54 -5.34 -17.08
N LYS A 66 -22.43 -5.09 -17.76
CA LYS A 66 -21.35 -6.07 -17.90
C LYS A 66 -20.34 -6.05 -16.75
N GLU A 67 -20.46 -5.07 -15.85
CA GLU A 67 -19.54 -4.87 -14.73
C GLU A 67 -18.07 -4.72 -15.19
N THR A 68 -17.90 -3.94 -16.26
CA THR A 68 -16.57 -3.72 -16.89
C THR A 68 -16.22 -2.25 -17.01
N LEU A 69 -14.93 -1.97 -16.92
CA LEU A 69 -14.33 -0.68 -17.25
C LEU A 69 -13.41 -0.86 -18.44
N THR A 70 -13.65 -0.11 -19.51
CA THR A 70 -12.76 -0.09 -20.67
C THR A 70 -11.99 1.22 -20.70
N VAL A 71 -10.67 1.09 -20.73
CA VAL A 71 -9.71 2.19 -20.83
C VAL A 71 -8.84 1.92 -22.05
N GLU A 72 -8.89 2.80 -23.04
CA GLU A 72 -8.27 2.59 -24.36
C GLU A 72 -8.67 1.22 -24.96
N HIS A 73 -7.77 0.26 -24.94
CA HIS A 73 -7.97 -1.08 -25.52
C HIS A 73 -8.07 -2.18 -24.45
N ILE A 74 -8.03 -1.82 -23.18
CA ILE A 74 -8.02 -2.75 -22.05
C ILE A 74 -9.36 -2.74 -21.36
N THR A 75 -9.92 -3.92 -21.17
CA THR A 75 -11.17 -4.10 -20.42
C THR A 75 -10.90 -4.80 -19.09
N PHE A 76 -11.27 -4.14 -18.01
CA PHE A 76 -11.18 -4.67 -16.65
C PHE A 76 -12.54 -5.19 -16.21
N HIS A 77 -12.57 -6.39 -15.66
CA HIS A 77 -13.75 -6.97 -15.01
C HIS A 77 -13.75 -6.58 -13.54
N LEU A 78 -14.64 -5.67 -13.16
CA LEU A 78 -14.63 -5.05 -11.84
C LEU A 78 -15.45 -5.81 -10.80
N GLY A 79 -16.48 -6.53 -11.25
CA GLY A 79 -17.48 -7.10 -10.38
C GLY A 79 -18.48 -6.05 -9.85
N LYS A 80 -19.54 -6.54 -9.25
CA LYS A 80 -20.71 -5.75 -8.88
C LYS A 80 -20.43 -4.61 -7.89
N ILE A 81 -19.59 -4.86 -6.90
CA ILE A 81 -19.33 -3.88 -5.81
C ILE A 81 -18.59 -2.67 -6.36
N ILE A 82 -17.48 -2.89 -7.06
CA ILE A 82 -16.63 -1.83 -7.60
C ILE A 82 -17.38 -1.05 -8.68
N THR A 83 -18.09 -1.74 -9.58
CA THR A 83 -18.92 -1.10 -10.61
C THR A 83 -19.93 -0.14 -10.00
N ARG A 84 -20.58 -0.53 -8.90
CA ARG A 84 -21.54 0.33 -8.20
C ARG A 84 -20.89 1.57 -7.58
N GLN A 85 -19.70 1.45 -7.07
CA GLN A 85 -18.94 2.58 -6.49
C GLN A 85 -18.52 3.57 -7.58
N LEU A 86 -18.15 3.09 -8.75
CA LEU A 86 -17.61 3.89 -9.85
C LEU A 86 -18.69 4.40 -10.83
N ARG A 87 -19.96 4.07 -10.67
CA ARG A 87 -21.04 4.28 -11.64
C ARG A 87 -21.23 5.70 -12.16
N LYS A 88 -20.72 6.71 -11.47
CA LYS A 88 -20.82 8.13 -11.87
C LYS A 88 -19.47 8.72 -12.29
N SER A 89 -18.44 7.88 -12.37
CA SER A 89 -17.10 8.33 -12.70
C SER A 89 -16.88 8.27 -14.21
N GLU A 90 -16.24 9.31 -14.75
CA GLU A 90 -15.83 9.41 -16.16
C GLU A 90 -14.32 9.35 -16.29
N SER A 91 -13.61 9.72 -15.22
CA SER A 91 -12.16 9.68 -15.14
C SER A 91 -11.73 8.77 -14.00
N PHE A 92 -10.68 8.02 -14.22
CA PHE A 92 -10.19 6.98 -13.34
C PHE A 92 -8.70 7.17 -13.08
N VAL A 93 -8.30 6.97 -11.84
CA VAL A 93 -6.90 7.00 -11.45
C VAL A 93 -6.39 5.58 -11.27
N PHE A 94 -5.33 5.26 -11.97
CA PHE A 94 -4.58 4.02 -11.77
C PHE A 94 -3.29 4.35 -11.05
N PHE A 95 -2.98 3.57 -10.04
CA PHE A 95 -1.78 3.80 -9.25
C PHE A 95 -1.09 2.51 -8.82
N VAL A 96 0.19 2.65 -8.49
CA VAL A 96 1.00 1.65 -7.82
C VAL A 96 1.68 2.31 -6.64
N ALA A 97 1.65 1.67 -5.49
CA ALA A 97 2.38 2.07 -4.29
C ALA A 97 3.21 0.88 -3.79
N THR A 98 4.43 1.12 -3.37
CA THR A 98 5.37 0.08 -2.97
C THR A 98 6.26 0.51 -1.81
N ALA A 99 6.71 -0.45 -1.01
CA ALA A 99 7.75 -0.26 0.00
C ALA A 99 9.17 -0.25 -0.60
N GLY A 100 9.32 -0.61 -1.87
CA GLY A 100 10.56 -0.56 -2.62
C GLY A 100 11.22 -1.92 -2.86
N TYR A 101 12.12 -1.93 -3.83
CA TYR A 101 12.80 -3.15 -4.30
C TYR A 101 13.69 -3.79 -3.23
N ASP A 102 14.39 -2.99 -2.44
CA ASP A 102 15.27 -3.52 -1.38
C ASP A 102 14.47 -4.20 -0.27
N PHE A 103 13.26 -3.71 0.01
CA PHE A 103 12.34 -4.39 0.91
C PHE A 103 11.90 -5.76 0.35
N GLU A 104 11.58 -5.85 -0.92
CA GLU A 104 11.22 -7.12 -1.57
C GLU A 104 12.37 -8.13 -1.47
N ARG A 105 13.59 -7.72 -1.73
CA ARG A 105 14.78 -8.56 -1.57
C ARG A 105 14.97 -9.02 -0.14
N PHE A 106 14.76 -8.14 0.81
CA PHE A 106 14.81 -8.47 2.23
C PHE A 106 13.77 -9.54 2.61
N GLN A 107 12.53 -9.41 2.13
CA GLN A 107 11.50 -10.43 2.33
C GLN A 107 11.90 -11.78 1.73
N GLN A 108 12.48 -11.79 0.54
CA GLN A 108 12.96 -13.03 -0.10
C GLN A 108 14.04 -13.72 0.76
N THR A 109 14.94 -12.96 1.35
CA THR A 109 15.97 -13.47 2.27
C THR A 109 15.33 -14.06 3.52
N LEU A 110 14.37 -13.38 4.15
CA LEU A 110 13.66 -13.87 5.32
C LEU A 110 12.91 -15.19 5.06
N ARG A 111 12.32 -15.34 3.88
CA ARG A 111 11.63 -16.59 3.50
C ARG A 111 12.56 -17.80 3.49
N GLN A 112 13.85 -17.60 3.20
CA GLN A 112 14.85 -18.66 3.23
C GLN A 112 15.23 -19.10 4.65
N GLU A 113 14.99 -18.25 5.66
CA GLU A 113 15.26 -18.57 7.06
C GLU A 113 14.20 -19.53 7.66
N ASN A 114 13.08 -19.76 6.97
CA ASN A 114 11.96 -20.60 7.42
C ASN A 114 11.41 -20.22 8.80
N ASP A 115 11.37 -18.92 9.10
CA ASP A 115 10.76 -18.37 10.32
C ASP A 115 9.41 -17.73 9.96
N PRO A 116 8.28 -18.41 10.21
CA PRO A 116 6.96 -17.90 9.87
C PRO A 116 6.59 -16.62 10.60
N LEU A 117 7.06 -16.45 11.84
CA LEU A 117 6.77 -15.26 12.63
C LEU A 117 7.45 -14.03 12.04
N LYS A 118 8.74 -14.13 11.74
CA LYS A 118 9.48 -13.03 11.09
C LYS A 118 8.89 -12.68 9.74
N ASN A 119 8.54 -13.67 8.94
CA ASN A 119 7.91 -13.46 7.62
C ASN A 119 6.57 -12.73 7.76
N TYR A 120 5.74 -13.12 8.71
CA TYR A 120 4.46 -12.48 8.98
C TYR A 120 4.62 -11.01 9.43
N ILE A 121 5.52 -10.76 10.37
CA ILE A 121 5.79 -9.41 10.86
C ILE A 121 6.34 -8.51 9.74
N ALA A 122 7.31 -8.99 8.97
CA ALA A 122 7.89 -8.24 7.86
C ALA A 122 6.87 -7.91 6.78
N ASP A 123 6.00 -8.87 6.44
CA ASP A 123 4.90 -8.66 5.48
C ASP A 123 3.92 -7.61 5.98
N THR A 124 3.57 -7.66 7.25
CA THR A 124 2.70 -6.65 7.88
C THR A 124 3.32 -5.26 7.83
N ILE A 125 4.61 -5.12 8.17
CA ILE A 125 5.32 -3.84 8.10
C ILE A 125 5.31 -3.31 6.65
N GLY A 126 5.61 -4.15 5.68
CA GLY A 126 5.58 -3.78 4.27
C GLY A 126 4.20 -3.33 3.79
N SER A 127 3.15 -3.99 4.27
CA SER A 127 1.76 -3.61 3.97
C SER A 127 1.41 -2.25 4.55
N VAL A 128 1.79 -1.96 5.80
CA VAL A 128 1.60 -0.63 6.41
C VAL A 128 2.34 0.44 5.61
N ILE A 129 3.58 0.19 5.21
CA ILE A 129 4.36 1.14 4.39
C ILE A 129 3.65 1.39 3.05
N ALA A 130 3.19 0.35 2.38
CA ALA A 130 2.51 0.47 1.08
C ALA A 130 1.18 1.23 1.21
N GLU A 131 0.39 0.97 2.24
CA GLU A 131 -0.86 1.71 2.51
C GLU A 131 -0.59 3.19 2.76
N LYS A 132 0.37 3.53 3.60
CA LYS A 132 0.74 4.93 3.85
C LYS A 132 1.30 5.62 2.61
N THR A 133 2.00 4.89 1.76
CA THR A 133 2.47 5.39 0.47
C THR A 133 1.29 5.71 -0.45
N ALA A 134 0.27 4.86 -0.47
CA ALA A 134 -0.97 5.12 -1.21
C ALA A 134 -1.74 6.32 -0.65
N ASP A 135 -1.82 6.48 0.66
CA ASP A 135 -2.44 7.65 1.30
C ASP A 135 -1.72 8.94 0.91
N CYS A 136 -0.41 8.92 0.89
CA CYS A 136 0.42 10.05 0.45
C CYS A 136 0.17 10.38 -1.03
N MET A 137 0.03 9.38 -1.88
CA MET A 137 -0.34 9.54 -3.29
C MET A 137 -1.73 10.18 -3.42
N GLU A 138 -2.71 9.75 -2.64
CA GLU A 138 -4.06 10.30 -2.63
C GLU A 138 -4.04 11.81 -2.28
N LEU A 139 -3.29 12.20 -1.26
CA LEU A 139 -3.10 13.61 -0.91
C LEU A 139 -2.45 14.40 -2.06
N CYS A 140 -1.45 13.85 -2.70
CA CYS A 140 -0.80 14.46 -3.87
C CYS A 140 -1.79 14.65 -5.02
N LEU A 141 -2.65 13.67 -5.28
CA LEU A 141 -3.70 13.73 -6.29
C LEU A 141 -4.72 14.84 -5.98
N LEU A 142 -5.17 14.96 -4.73
CA LEU A 142 -6.11 16.00 -4.29
C LEU A 142 -5.53 17.40 -4.48
N TYR A 143 -4.28 17.62 -4.07
CA TYR A 143 -3.59 18.92 -4.28
C TYR A 143 -3.41 19.24 -5.76
N THR A 144 -3.13 18.28 -6.60
CA THR A 144 -2.99 18.47 -8.05
C THR A 144 -4.33 18.80 -8.70
N SER A 145 -5.43 18.22 -8.24
CA SER A 145 -6.78 18.49 -8.73
C SER A 145 -7.28 19.88 -8.34
N ASP A 146 -6.96 20.35 -7.14
CA ASP A 146 -7.34 21.69 -6.65
C ASP A 146 -6.56 22.81 -7.34
N ALA A 147 -5.39 22.51 -7.91
CA ALA A 147 -4.57 23.45 -8.66
C ALA A 147 -5.03 23.64 -10.13
N ALA A 148 -5.89 22.78 -10.60
CA ALA A 148 -6.48 22.85 -11.94
C ALA A 148 -7.80 23.61 -11.93
#